data_8e02e280d03c09c17b169d231ab2766d
#
_entry.id   8e02e280d03c09c17b169d231ab2766d
#
_cell.length_a   1.000
_cell.length_b   1.000
_cell.length_c   1.000
_cell.angle_alpha   90.00
_cell.angle_beta   90.00
_cell.angle_gamma   90.00
#
_symmetry.space_group_name_H-M   'P 1'
#
loop_
_entity.id
_entity.type
_entity.pdbx_description
1 polymer ?
#
loop_
_entity_poly.entity_id
_entity_poly.type
_entity_poly.pdbx_seq_one_letter_code
_entity_poly.pdbx_strand_id
1 'polypeptide(L)'
;MKKIIFATTNENKVREVRMMMDGLDVELCTMKEAGVDVDIVEDGTTFEENAIIKAKTIMEITGEIAIADDSGLEVDYLDGAPGIYSARFLGEDTSYDIKNNYIIEKLKDAKGKERSARFVCAMAVAFPNGEISDRKSTRLNSSHRSQSRMPSSA
;
A
#
# COMPACT_ATOMS: atom_id res chain seq x y z
N MET A 1 16.66 -14.57 16.51
CA MET A 1 15.61 -13.64 16.05
C MET A 1 15.77 -13.37 14.58
N LYS A 2 14.73 -13.62 13.79
CA LYS A 2 14.79 -13.36 12.36
C LYS A 2 14.59 -11.89 12.09
N LYS A 3 15.41 -11.36 11.20
CA LYS A 3 15.34 -9.97 10.77
C LYS A 3 14.49 -9.87 9.52
N ILE A 4 13.52 -8.97 9.53
CA ILE A 4 12.63 -8.72 8.41
C ILE A 4 12.68 -7.22 8.09
N ILE A 5 12.89 -6.89 6.82
CA ILE A 5 12.93 -5.49 6.39
C ILE A 5 11.56 -5.14 5.81
N PHE A 6 10.97 -4.06 6.28
CA PHE A 6 9.72 -3.56 5.72
C PHE A 6 10.03 -2.47 4.69
N ALA A 7 9.71 -2.75 3.43
CA ALA A 7 9.98 -1.86 2.31
C ALA A 7 8.90 -0.77 2.20
N THR A 8 8.85 0.09 3.19
CA THR A 8 7.93 1.23 3.21
C THR A 8 8.62 2.44 3.84
N THR A 9 8.22 3.62 3.42
CA THR A 9 8.62 4.87 4.07
C THR A 9 7.53 5.40 5.01
N ASN A 10 6.39 4.72 5.08
CA ASN A 10 5.29 5.13 5.94
C ASN A 10 5.48 4.61 7.36
N GLU A 11 5.84 5.50 8.28
CA GLU A 11 6.10 5.15 9.66
C GLU A 11 4.88 4.60 10.40
N ASN A 12 3.69 5.02 10.04
CA ASN A 12 2.46 4.50 10.63
C ASN A 12 2.26 3.03 10.29
N LYS A 13 2.55 2.65 9.04
CA LYS A 13 2.48 1.24 8.62
C LYS A 13 3.49 0.40 9.39
N VAL A 14 4.70 0.91 9.56
CA VAL A 14 5.74 0.21 10.34
C VAL A 14 5.28 -0.03 11.77
N ARG A 15 4.70 0.99 12.39
CA ARG A 15 4.19 0.88 13.76
C ARG A 15 3.09 -0.18 13.87
N GLU A 16 2.14 -0.16 12.95
CA GLU A 16 1.04 -1.11 12.94
C GLU A 16 1.54 -2.56 12.80
N VAL A 17 2.47 -2.79 11.87
CA VAL A 17 3.03 -4.12 11.65
C VAL A 17 3.87 -4.58 12.83
N ARG A 18 4.64 -3.68 13.46
CA ARG A 18 5.38 -4.01 14.67
C ARG A 18 4.45 -4.44 15.80
N MET A 19 3.32 -3.78 15.96
CA MET A 19 2.32 -4.17 16.95
C MET A 19 1.76 -5.55 16.68
N MET A 20 1.48 -5.87 15.42
CA MET A 20 0.97 -7.19 15.05
C MET A 20 2.00 -8.29 15.24
N MET A 21 3.27 -7.97 15.13
CA MET A 21 4.37 -8.93 15.28
C MET A 21 4.88 -9.05 16.72
N ASP A 22 4.33 -8.27 17.64
CA ASP A 22 4.75 -8.33 19.03
C ASP A 22 4.52 -9.74 19.59
N GLY A 23 5.53 -10.24 20.30
CA GLY A 23 5.50 -11.62 20.81
C GLY A 23 6.04 -12.67 19.86
N LEU A 24 6.31 -12.33 18.60
CA LEU A 24 6.96 -13.22 17.66
C LEU A 24 8.49 -13.04 17.74
N ASP A 25 9.22 -14.08 17.41
CA ASP A 25 10.69 -14.05 17.41
C ASP A 25 11.22 -13.42 16.11
N VAL A 26 10.81 -12.19 15.83
CA VAL A 26 11.21 -11.46 14.64
C VAL A 26 11.56 -10.01 15.01
N GLU A 27 12.51 -9.45 14.30
CA GLU A 27 12.89 -8.04 14.40
C GLU A 27 12.48 -7.35 13.10
N LEU A 28 11.52 -6.45 13.16
CA LEU A 28 11.09 -5.67 12.01
C LEU A 28 11.92 -4.40 11.91
N CYS A 29 12.62 -4.24 10.80
CA CYS A 29 13.46 -3.08 10.53
C CYS A 29 12.89 -2.27 9.38
N THR A 30 13.03 -0.96 9.45
CA THR A 30 12.74 -0.09 8.31
C THR A 30 13.89 -0.16 7.30
N MET A 31 13.66 0.32 6.08
CA MET A 31 14.74 0.47 5.11
C MET A 31 15.83 1.37 5.64
N LYS A 32 15.46 2.46 6.31
CA LYS A 32 16.42 3.39 6.90
C LYS A 32 17.28 2.73 7.95
N GLU A 33 16.68 1.94 8.85
CA GLU A 33 17.42 1.19 9.87
C GLU A 33 18.36 0.15 9.26
N ALA A 34 17.99 -0.39 8.12
CA ALA A 34 18.83 -1.35 7.38
C ALA A 34 19.90 -0.68 6.51
N GLY A 35 19.95 0.66 6.49
CA GLY A 35 20.89 1.39 5.69
C GLY A 35 20.58 1.39 4.19
N VAL A 36 19.34 1.15 3.83
CA VAL A 36 18.92 1.10 2.42
C VAL A 36 18.32 2.44 2.03
N ASP A 37 18.93 3.07 1.03
CA ASP A 37 18.48 4.35 0.48
C ASP A 37 18.39 4.20 -1.04
N VAL A 38 17.27 3.65 -1.51
CA VAL A 38 17.04 3.42 -2.93
C VAL A 38 15.61 3.84 -3.29
N ASP A 39 15.46 4.36 -4.50
CA ASP A 39 14.15 4.59 -5.08
C ASP A 39 13.75 3.33 -5.84
N ILE A 40 12.68 2.71 -5.38
CA ILE A 40 12.16 1.50 -6.01
C ILE A 40 11.20 1.91 -7.11
N VAL A 41 11.45 1.44 -8.33
CA VAL A 41 10.58 1.70 -9.46
C VAL A 41 9.40 0.74 -9.40
N GLU A 42 8.20 1.29 -9.12
CA GLU A 42 6.96 0.52 -9.06
C GLU A 42 6.27 0.61 -10.41
N ASP A 43 6.74 -0.19 -11.36
CA ASP A 43 6.24 -0.21 -12.73
C ASP A 43 5.28 -1.37 -13.03
N GLY A 44 4.80 -2.02 -12.01
CA GLY A 44 3.78 -3.06 -12.13
C GLY A 44 2.41 -2.49 -12.51
N THR A 45 1.55 -3.36 -13.01
CA THR A 45 0.19 -2.98 -13.42
C THR A 45 -0.87 -3.35 -12.38
N THR A 46 -0.49 -4.03 -11.32
CA THR A 46 -1.38 -4.41 -10.23
C THR A 46 -0.74 -4.09 -8.89
N PHE A 47 -1.56 -4.04 -7.83
CA PHE A 47 -1.07 -3.87 -6.47
C PHE A 47 -0.13 -5.00 -6.07
N GLU A 48 -0.48 -6.23 -6.44
CA GLU A 48 0.34 -7.41 -6.13
C GLU A 48 1.71 -7.31 -6.80
N GLU A 49 1.76 -6.94 -8.07
CA GLU A 49 3.02 -6.78 -8.80
C GLU A 49 3.92 -5.75 -8.15
N ASN A 50 3.36 -4.60 -7.77
CA ASN A 50 4.14 -3.54 -7.12
C ASN A 50 4.65 -3.96 -5.74
N ALA A 51 3.84 -4.67 -4.97
CA ALA A 51 4.27 -5.20 -3.67
C ALA A 51 5.41 -6.20 -3.85
N ILE A 52 5.32 -7.10 -4.83
CA ILE A 52 6.36 -8.08 -5.14
C ILE A 52 7.65 -7.39 -5.58
N ILE A 53 7.55 -6.39 -6.45
CA ILE A 53 8.73 -5.62 -6.91
C ILE A 53 9.46 -5.01 -5.72
N LYS A 54 8.74 -4.38 -4.81
CA LYS A 54 9.35 -3.75 -3.63
C LYS A 54 10.00 -4.78 -2.72
N ALA A 55 9.30 -5.84 -2.39
CA ALA A 55 9.83 -6.87 -1.48
C ALA A 55 11.06 -7.54 -2.09
N LYS A 56 10.99 -7.91 -3.36
CA LYS A 56 12.08 -8.57 -4.05
C LYS A 56 13.32 -7.67 -4.14
N THR A 57 13.13 -6.41 -4.48
CA THR A 57 14.23 -5.44 -4.59
C THR A 57 14.98 -5.31 -3.26
N ILE A 58 14.25 -5.15 -2.18
CA ILE A 58 14.87 -4.99 -0.85
C ILE A 58 15.51 -6.29 -0.37
N MET A 59 14.89 -7.42 -0.64
CA MET A 59 15.49 -8.73 -0.33
C MET A 59 16.82 -8.92 -1.06
N GLU A 60 16.90 -8.57 -2.34
CA GLU A 60 18.11 -8.71 -3.14
C GLU A 60 19.23 -7.79 -2.64
N ILE A 61 18.87 -6.58 -2.21
CA ILE A 61 19.85 -5.60 -1.69
C ILE A 61 20.39 -6.02 -0.32
N THR A 62 19.49 -6.48 0.57
CA THR A 62 19.85 -6.72 1.98
C THR A 62 20.24 -8.15 2.28
N GLY A 63 19.83 -9.10 1.46
CA GLY A 63 19.97 -10.52 1.76
C GLY A 63 19.07 -11.01 2.89
N GLU A 64 18.14 -10.18 3.34
CA GLU A 64 17.23 -10.50 4.43
C GLU A 64 15.82 -10.73 3.90
N ILE A 65 14.95 -11.30 4.73
CA ILE A 65 13.52 -11.39 4.40
C ILE A 65 12.98 -9.97 4.28
N ALA A 66 12.24 -9.70 3.21
CA ALA A 66 11.63 -8.39 3.01
C ALA A 66 10.12 -8.53 2.87
N ILE A 67 9.39 -7.61 3.49
CA ILE A 67 7.95 -7.47 3.30
C ILE A 67 7.70 -6.13 2.62
N ALA A 68 6.69 -6.09 1.77
CA ALA A 68 6.23 -4.85 1.17
C ALA A 68 4.72 -4.87 1.03
N ASP A 69 4.14 -3.70 0.95
CA ASP A 69 2.73 -3.56 0.64
C ASP A 69 2.56 -2.55 -0.49
N ASP A 70 1.44 -2.69 -1.18
CA ASP A 70 0.95 -1.66 -2.08
C ASP A 70 -0.56 -1.58 -1.89
N SER A 71 -1.08 -0.39 -1.71
CA SER A 71 -2.48 -0.20 -1.42
C SER A 71 -3.01 1.07 -2.04
N GLY A 72 -4.31 1.10 -2.24
CA GLY A 72 -4.92 2.27 -2.83
C GLY A 72 -6.42 2.15 -2.92
N LEU A 73 -7.02 3.21 -3.41
CA LEU A 73 -8.45 3.35 -3.58
C LEU A 73 -8.81 3.18 -5.06
N GLU A 74 -9.80 2.32 -5.32
CA GLU A 74 -10.38 2.16 -6.64
C GLU A 74 -11.81 2.68 -6.60
N VAL A 75 -12.12 3.65 -7.44
CA VAL A 75 -13.45 4.27 -7.52
C VAL A 75 -14.11 3.87 -8.85
N ASP A 76 -15.27 3.24 -8.77
CA ASP A 76 -15.93 2.69 -9.96
C ASP A 76 -16.28 3.76 -11.00
N TYR A 77 -16.78 4.91 -10.56
CA TYR A 77 -17.12 6.01 -11.46
C TYR A 77 -15.89 6.57 -12.22
N LEU A 78 -14.71 6.35 -11.68
CA LEU A 78 -13.45 6.80 -12.27
C LEU A 78 -12.67 5.64 -12.91
N ASP A 79 -13.35 4.58 -13.31
CA ASP A 79 -12.76 3.40 -13.93
C ASP A 79 -11.64 2.76 -13.10
N GLY A 80 -11.82 2.77 -11.78
CA GLY A 80 -10.85 2.20 -10.86
C GLY A 80 -9.74 3.15 -10.42
N ALA A 81 -9.73 4.39 -10.92
CA ALA A 81 -8.73 5.37 -10.48
C ALA A 81 -9.04 5.83 -9.04
N PRO A 82 -8.04 6.28 -8.27
CA PRO A 82 -6.62 6.37 -8.62
C PRO A 82 -5.87 5.04 -8.64
N GLY A 83 -6.42 3.96 -8.07
CA GLY A 83 -5.85 2.62 -8.15
C GLY A 83 -4.40 2.56 -7.68
N ILE A 84 -3.54 1.92 -8.47
CA ILE A 84 -2.11 1.76 -8.13
C ILE A 84 -1.37 3.11 -8.06
N TYR A 85 -1.96 4.18 -8.53
CA TYR A 85 -1.38 5.52 -8.46
C TYR A 85 -1.86 6.33 -7.26
N SER A 86 -2.56 5.71 -6.31
CA SER A 86 -3.16 6.41 -5.17
C SER A 86 -2.17 7.27 -4.39
N ALA A 87 -0.98 6.77 -4.12
CA ALA A 87 0.03 7.52 -3.37
C ALA A 87 0.54 8.74 -4.13
N ARG A 88 0.56 8.66 -5.47
CA ARG A 88 1.06 9.72 -6.35
C ARG A 88 -0.03 10.61 -6.91
N PHE A 89 -1.29 10.24 -6.67
CA PHE A 89 -2.45 10.96 -7.20
C PHE A 89 -2.43 12.43 -6.74
N LEU A 90 -2.49 13.35 -7.67
CA LEU A 90 -2.38 14.80 -7.45
C LEU A 90 -1.03 15.24 -6.82
N GLY A 91 0.00 14.37 -6.89
CA GLY A 91 1.32 14.65 -6.33
C GLY A 91 1.58 13.91 -5.02
N GLU A 92 2.81 13.44 -4.85
CA GLU A 92 3.19 12.65 -3.68
C GLU A 92 3.03 13.41 -2.36
N ASP A 93 3.29 14.70 -2.38
CA ASP A 93 3.27 15.55 -1.19
C ASP A 93 1.89 16.18 -0.93
N THR A 94 0.91 15.89 -1.78
CA THR A 94 -0.43 16.43 -1.61
C THR A 94 -1.15 15.71 -0.49
N SER A 95 -1.80 16.44 0.42
CA SER A 95 -2.51 15.84 1.54
C SER A 95 -3.67 14.96 1.07
N TYR A 96 -4.00 13.96 1.87
CA TYR A 96 -5.14 13.09 1.59
C TYR A 96 -6.47 13.85 1.63
N ASP A 97 -6.58 14.92 2.41
CA ASP A 97 -7.78 15.76 2.41
C ASP A 97 -8.03 16.35 1.04
N ILE A 98 -6.99 16.87 0.38
CA ILE A 98 -7.09 17.41 -0.97
C ILE A 98 -7.42 16.31 -1.97
N LYS A 99 -6.75 15.16 -1.86
CA LYS A 99 -6.99 14.01 -2.75
C LYS A 99 -8.43 13.52 -2.63
N ASN A 100 -8.92 13.39 -1.40
CA ASN A 100 -10.29 12.93 -1.14
C ASN A 100 -11.33 13.92 -1.65
N ASN A 101 -11.10 15.22 -1.41
CA ASN A 101 -12.01 16.26 -1.89
C ASN A 101 -12.07 16.30 -3.42
N TYR A 102 -10.95 16.09 -4.09
CA TYR A 102 -10.91 16.00 -5.55
C TYR A 102 -11.77 14.84 -6.05
N ILE A 103 -11.66 13.68 -5.42
CA ILE A 103 -12.46 12.50 -5.78
C ILE A 103 -13.95 12.76 -5.54
N ILE A 104 -14.30 13.35 -4.40
CA ILE A 104 -15.68 13.67 -4.06
C ILE A 104 -16.27 14.63 -5.08
N GLU A 105 -15.52 15.64 -5.47
CA GLU A 105 -15.95 16.61 -6.50
C GLU A 105 -16.21 15.92 -7.84
N LYS A 106 -15.36 14.96 -8.22
CA LYS A 106 -15.55 14.19 -9.44
C LYS A 106 -16.79 13.29 -9.38
N LEU A 107 -17.24 12.93 -8.18
CA LEU A 107 -18.39 12.06 -7.98
C LEU A 107 -19.71 12.81 -7.85
N LYS A 108 -19.72 14.13 -7.94
CA LYS A 108 -20.94 14.92 -7.72
C LYS A 108 -22.10 14.53 -8.63
N ASP A 109 -21.81 14.06 -9.84
CA ASP A 109 -22.83 13.64 -10.82
C ASP A 109 -23.08 12.12 -10.80
N ALA A 110 -22.32 11.38 -10.01
CA ALA A 110 -22.47 9.95 -9.88
C ALA A 110 -23.60 9.59 -8.92
N LYS A 111 -24.35 8.53 -9.21
CA LYS A 111 -25.50 8.12 -8.42
C LYS A 111 -25.48 6.61 -8.16
N GLY A 112 -25.93 6.22 -6.97
CA GLY A 112 -26.12 4.82 -6.62
C GLY A 112 -24.82 4.03 -6.67
N LYS A 113 -24.83 2.94 -7.42
CA LYS A 113 -23.68 2.05 -7.54
C LYS A 113 -22.45 2.69 -8.18
N GLU A 114 -22.66 3.76 -8.96
CA GLU A 114 -21.55 4.48 -9.59
C GLU A 114 -20.61 5.08 -8.55
N ARG A 115 -21.11 5.35 -7.34
CA ARG A 115 -20.31 5.93 -6.26
C ARG A 115 -19.55 4.88 -5.45
N SER A 116 -19.64 3.62 -5.85
CA SER A 116 -18.95 2.54 -5.14
C SER A 116 -17.44 2.67 -5.26
N ALA A 117 -16.76 2.35 -4.19
CA ALA A 117 -15.30 2.38 -4.13
C ALA A 117 -14.82 1.23 -3.27
N ARG A 118 -13.58 0.80 -3.50
CA ARG A 118 -12.94 -0.23 -2.68
C ARG A 118 -11.54 0.18 -2.34
N PHE A 119 -11.13 -0.19 -1.14
CA PHE A 119 -9.75 -0.04 -0.73
C PHE A 119 -9.05 -1.39 -0.91
N VAL A 120 -7.95 -1.40 -1.62
CA VAL A 120 -7.20 -2.60 -1.94
C VAL A 120 -5.85 -2.53 -1.25
N CYS A 121 -5.45 -3.61 -0.63
CA CYS A 121 -4.12 -3.75 -0.03
C CYS A 121 -3.53 -5.08 -0.48
N ALA A 122 -2.37 -5.04 -1.08
CA ALA A 122 -1.59 -6.22 -1.42
C ALA A 122 -0.33 -6.24 -0.58
N MET A 123 0.04 -7.41 -0.06
CA MET A 123 1.29 -7.60 0.67
C MET A 123 2.09 -8.70 0.03
N ALA A 124 3.39 -8.52 0.00
CA ALA A 124 4.32 -9.53 -0.51
C ALA A 124 5.46 -9.74 0.48
N VAL A 125 5.92 -10.98 0.55
CA VAL A 125 7.10 -11.36 1.34
C VAL A 125 8.08 -12.03 0.38
N ALA A 126 9.30 -11.56 0.35
CA ALA A 126 10.37 -12.16 -0.43
C ALA A 126 11.41 -12.77 0.51
N PHE A 127 11.74 -14.03 0.25
CA PHE A 127 12.72 -14.77 1.04
C PHE A 127 14.04 -14.86 0.30
N PRO A 128 15.19 -14.88 1.02
CA PRO A 128 16.50 -14.95 0.37
C PRO A 128 16.71 -16.19 -0.51
N ASN A 129 15.92 -17.25 -0.31
CA ASN A 129 15.99 -18.45 -1.16
C ASN A 129 15.28 -18.29 -2.51
N GLY A 130 14.66 -17.12 -2.76
CA GLY A 130 13.94 -16.84 -3.99
C GLY A 130 12.43 -17.07 -3.90
N GLU A 131 11.93 -17.62 -2.81
CA GLU A 131 10.48 -17.77 -2.64
C GLU A 131 9.80 -16.43 -2.42
N ILE A 132 8.60 -16.29 -3.00
CA ILE A 132 7.78 -15.08 -2.86
C ILE A 132 6.37 -15.53 -2.52
N SER A 133 5.80 -14.90 -1.51
CA SER A 133 4.40 -15.11 -1.12
C SER A 133 3.68 -13.77 -1.16
N ASP A 134 2.48 -13.76 -1.71
CA ASP A 134 1.69 -12.53 -1.76
C ASP A 134 0.23 -12.80 -1.40
N ARG A 135 -0.42 -11.75 -0.90
CA ARG A 135 -1.84 -11.78 -0.56
C ARG A 135 -2.45 -10.43 -0.86
N LYS A 136 -3.71 -10.47 -1.24
CA LYS A 136 -4.49 -9.27 -1.51
C LYS A 136 -5.76 -9.30 -0.68
N SER A 137 -6.10 -8.17 -0.08
CA SER A 137 -7.38 -7.97 0.57
C SER A 137 -8.07 -6.77 -0.03
N THR A 138 -9.40 -6.84 -0.10
CA THR A 138 -10.22 -5.78 -0.67
C THR A 138 -11.33 -5.46 0.29
N ARG A 139 -11.51 -4.16 0.56
CA ARG A 139 -12.60 -3.67 1.40
C ARG A 139 -13.50 -2.81 0.55
N LEU A 140 -14.73 -3.27 0.35
CA LEU A 140 -15.73 -2.54 -0.42
C LEU A 140 -16.39 -1.48 0.44
N ASN A 141 -16.42 -0.25 -0.05
CA ASN A 141 -17.21 0.82 0.52
C ASN A 141 -18.39 1.10 -0.38
N SER A 142 -19.59 0.87 0.15
CA SER A 142 -20.82 1.24 -0.51
C SER A 142 -21.10 2.72 -0.25
N SER A 143 -21.44 3.44 -1.30
CA SER A 143 -21.50 4.88 -1.29
C SER A 143 -22.81 5.50 -0.82
N HIS A 144 -23.70 4.73 -0.24
CA HIS A 144 -24.92 5.30 0.34
C HIS A 144 -24.62 6.20 1.53
N ARG A 145 -23.42 6.13 2.02
CA ARG A 145 -22.94 6.94 3.14
C ARG A 145 -21.89 7.89 2.63
N SER A 146 -22.10 9.16 2.85
CA SER A 146 -21.25 10.23 2.40
C SER A 146 -19.90 10.33 3.13
N GLN A 147 -19.47 9.29 3.83
CA GLN A 147 -18.34 9.39 4.74
C GLN A 147 -17.22 8.40 4.49
N SER A 148 -17.06 7.95 3.26
CA SER A 148 -15.90 7.15 2.91
C SER A 148 -14.66 8.01 3.01
N ARG A 149 -13.74 7.60 3.86
CA ARG A 149 -12.41 8.21 3.95
C ARG A 149 -11.38 7.20 3.54
N MET A 150 -10.33 7.66 2.89
CA MET A 150 -9.15 6.84 2.76
C MET A 150 -8.53 6.68 4.14
N PRO A 151 -8.12 5.45 4.52
CA PRO A 151 -7.39 5.27 5.76
C PRO A 151 -6.11 6.12 5.77
N SER A 152 -5.78 6.71 6.91
CA SER A 152 -4.59 7.55 7.04
C SER A 152 -3.30 6.80 6.81
N SER A 153 -3.34 5.48 6.92
CA SER A 153 -2.19 4.61 6.69
C SER A 153 -2.03 4.20 5.22
N ALA A 154 -2.94 4.60 4.37
CA ALA A 154 -2.91 4.21 2.96
C ALA A 154 -1.92 5.02 2.14
#